data_59744be1b8957777cfcfa052f65e699b
#
_entry.id   59744be1b8957777cfcfa052f65e699b
#
_cell.length_a   1.000
_cell.length_b   1.000
_cell.length_c   1.000
_cell.angle_alpha   90.00
_cell.angle_beta   90.00
_cell.angle_gamma   90.00
#
_symmetry.space_group_name_H-M   'P 1'
#
loop_
_entity.id
_entity.type
_entity.pdbx_description
1 polymer ?
#
loop_
_entity_poly.entity_id
_entity_poly.type
_entity_poly.pdbx_seq_one_letter_code
_entity_poly.pdbx_strand_id
1 'polypeptide(L)'
;MNLMNRRTWLLSAASLAAALVVPFRAAHAHSPYRQWDIFRKKHLQILTSRSDLEGDSIGDEWVALLLERLPLSQAMVSRARDMRRVASLLKTDQAKLAVLSHSDAKAMISGGAGFEDYSPIPLQIMLDNGTHVLVARENLPLHHAYVVTATLLEEARPLHLRVPLDGQLGMSVHPGARSAALGEALEMPSAEAA
;
A
#
# COMPACT_ATOMS: atom_id res chain seq x y z
N MET A 1 -42.36 18.80 -54.67
CA MET A 1 -41.24 17.81 -54.71
C MET A 1 -39.93 18.60 -54.61
N ASN A 2 -39.43 18.80 -53.38
CA ASN A 2 -38.24 19.63 -53.13
C ASN A 2 -36.99 18.79 -53.35
N LEU A 3 -36.25 19.13 -54.40
CA LEU A 3 -34.92 18.58 -54.69
C LEU A 3 -33.93 19.08 -53.61
N MET A 4 -33.68 18.29 -52.62
CA MET A 4 -32.63 18.53 -51.66
C MET A 4 -31.28 18.55 -52.38
N ASN A 5 -30.62 19.73 -52.31
CA ASN A 5 -29.42 20.07 -53.05
C ASN A 5 -28.22 19.20 -52.54
N ARG A 6 -27.55 18.49 -53.45
CA ARG A 6 -26.41 17.58 -53.16
C ARG A 6 -25.28 18.26 -52.32
N ARG A 7 -25.20 19.57 -52.36
CA ARG A 7 -24.21 20.36 -51.58
C ARG A 7 -24.52 20.36 -50.09
N THR A 8 -25.79 20.33 -49.68
CA THR A 8 -26.18 20.28 -48.26
C THR A 8 -25.89 18.92 -47.63
N TRP A 9 -25.95 17.85 -48.39
CA TRP A 9 -25.60 16.50 -47.93
C TRP A 9 -24.11 16.35 -47.67
N LEU A 10 -23.25 16.94 -48.48
CA LEU A 10 -21.79 16.89 -48.30
C LEU A 10 -21.30 17.72 -47.10
N LEU A 11 -21.95 18.83 -46.81
CA LEU A 11 -21.64 19.66 -45.65
C LEU A 11 -22.07 18.99 -44.33
N SER A 12 -23.18 18.25 -44.33
CA SER A 12 -23.64 17.51 -43.15
C SER A 12 -22.76 16.29 -42.83
N ALA A 13 -22.24 15.61 -43.86
CA ALA A 13 -21.32 14.48 -43.68
C ALA A 13 -19.94 14.91 -43.20
N ALA A 14 -19.44 16.10 -43.59
CA ALA A 14 -18.18 16.63 -43.13
C ALA A 14 -18.20 17.05 -41.64
N SER A 15 -19.37 17.53 -41.17
CA SER A 15 -19.53 17.92 -39.75
C SER A 15 -19.57 16.73 -38.81
N LEU A 16 -20.05 15.57 -39.26
CA LEU A 16 -20.10 14.33 -38.45
C LEU A 16 -18.72 13.66 -38.34
N ALA A 17 -17.88 13.80 -39.38
CA ALA A 17 -16.53 13.24 -39.37
C ALA A 17 -15.55 14.04 -38.46
N ALA A 18 -15.77 15.34 -38.26
CA ALA A 18 -14.97 16.16 -37.39
C ALA A 18 -15.21 15.90 -35.90
N ALA A 19 -16.39 15.38 -35.53
CA ALA A 19 -16.73 15.06 -34.13
C ALA A 19 -16.10 13.74 -33.63
N LEU A 20 -15.56 12.90 -34.53
CA LEU A 20 -14.92 11.62 -34.17
C LEU A 20 -13.41 11.71 -33.93
N VAL A 21 -12.79 12.89 -34.12
CA VAL A 21 -11.39 13.14 -33.78
C VAL A 21 -11.33 13.93 -32.47
N VAL A 22 -12.08 13.53 -31.47
CA VAL A 22 -11.72 13.85 -30.10
C VAL A 22 -10.55 12.92 -29.79
N PRO A 23 -9.32 13.42 -29.57
CA PRO A 23 -8.27 12.58 -29.07
C PRO A 23 -8.81 12.05 -27.73
N PHE A 24 -9.12 10.75 -27.66
CA PHE A 24 -9.15 10.07 -26.38
C PHE A 24 -7.78 10.34 -25.78
N ARG A 25 -7.69 11.39 -24.98
CA ARG A 25 -6.64 11.48 -23.99
C ARG A 25 -6.86 10.23 -23.15
N ALA A 26 -6.12 9.17 -23.49
CA ALA A 26 -5.93 8.10 -22.59
C ALA A 26 -5.60 8.81 -21.26
N ALA A 27 -6.52 8.75 -20.32
CA ALA A 27 -6.21 9.06 -18.95
C ALA A 27 -5.12 8.04 -18.62
N HIS A 28 -3.87 8.43 -18.87
CA HIS A 28 -2.76 7.77 -18.24
C HIS A 28 -3.04 8.03 -16.76
N ALA A 29 -3.61 7.02 -16.10
CA ALA A 29 -3.46 6.89 -14.68
C ALA A 29 -1.94 6.87 -14.48
N HIS A 30 -1.38 8.06 -14.29
CA HIS A 30 -0.01 8.22 -13.90
C HIS A 30 0.05 7.67 -12.47
N SER A 31 0.24 6.35 -12.37
CA SER A 31 0.94 5.86 -11.21
C SER A 31 2.29 6.59 -11.26
N PRO A 32 2.54 7.54 -10.34
CA PRO A 32 3.74 8.38 -10.40
C PRO A 32 5.04 7.56 -10.23
N TYR A 33 4.93 6.28 -10.02
CA TYR A 33 6.04 5.43 -9.60
C TYR A 33 6.29 4.29 -10.60
N ARG A 34 7.38 4.36 -11.33
CA ARG A 34 7.93 3.26 -12.17
C ARG A 34 8.28 2.01 -11.36
N GLN A 35 8.17 2.05 -10.04
CA GLN A 35 8.57 1.01 -9.08
C GLN A 35 7.67 -0.22 -9.07
N TRP A 36 6.56 -0.20 -9.79
CA TRP A 36 5.65 -1.34 -9.89
C TRP A 36 6.27 -2.59 -10.48
N ASP A 37 7.36 -2.48 -11.24
CA ASP A 37 8.07 -3.64 -11.76
C ASP A 37 8.72 -4.47 -10.65
N ILE A 38 9.06 -3.83 -9.52
CA ILE A 38 9.60 -4.52 -8.33
C ILE A 38 8.48 -5.29 -7.63
N PHE A 39 7.29 -4.71 -7.53
CA PHE A 39 6.13 -5.40 -6.98
C PHE A 39 5.60 -6.53 -7.88
N ARG A 40 5.79 -6.46 -9.20
CA ARG A 40 5.39 -7.50 -10.15
C ARG A 40 6.06 -8.86 -9.89
N LYS A 41 7.23 -8.87 -9.29
CA LYS A 41 7.97 -10.11 -9.03
C LYS A 41 7.60 -10.78 -7.72
N LYS A 42 6.94 -10.06 -6.81
CA LYS A 42 6.54 -10.59 -5.49
C LYS A 42 5.23 -9.94 -5.08
N HIS A 43 4.25 -10.74 -4.70
CA HIS A 43 3.02 -10.25 -4.09
C HIS A 43 3.34 -9.42 -2.85
N LEU A 44 2.69 -8.27 -2.69
CA LEU A 44 2.73 -7.50 -1.47
C LEU A 44 1.92 -8.26 -0.41
N GLN A 45 2.60 -8.91 0.52
CA GLN A 45 1.94 -9.68 1.57
C GLN A 45 1.86 -8.86 2.86
N ILE A 46 0.65 -8.71 3.39
CA ILE A 46 0.39 -8.20 4.73
C ILE A 46 0.02 -9.38 5.61
N LEU A 47 0.84 -9.65 6.63
CA LEU A 47 0.64 -10.77 7.54
C LEU A 47 -0.37 -10.37 8.62
N THR A 48 -1.34 -11.25 8.87
CA THR A 48 -2.31 -11.14 9.96
C THR A 48 -2.36 -12.43 10.78
N SER A 49 -3.13 -12.43 11.84
CA SER A 49 -3.35 -13.63 12.67
C SER A 49 -4.83 -13.98 12.74
N ARG A 50 -5.16 -15.26 12.58
CA ARG A 50 -6.52 -15.77 12.81
C ARG A 50 -6.97 -15.69 14.26
N SER A 51 -6.04 -15.53 15.21
CA SER A 51 -6.38 -15.32 16.62
C SER A 51 -6.72 -13.86 16.95
N ASP A 52 -6.47 -12.94 16.01
CA ASP A 52 -6.79 -11.51 16.11
C ASP A 52 -7.78 -11.15 15.00
N LEU A 53 -9.06 -11.32 15.27
CA LEU A 53 -10.12 -11.12 14.28
C LEU A 53 -10.24 -9.67 13.81
N GLU A 54 -9.98 -8.71 14.73
CA GLU A 54 -10.00 -7.29 14.37
C GLU A 54 -8.82 -6.96 13.45
N GLY A 55 -7.61 -7.37 13.81
CA GLY A 55 -6.42 -7.18 12.97
C GLY A 55 -6.52 -7.90 11.63
N ASP A 56 -7.18 -9.06 11.54
CA ASP A 56 -7.42 -9.76 10.28
C ASP A 56 -8.38 -8.97 9.38
N SER A 57 -9.47 -8.42 9.96
CA SER A 57 -10.43 -7.58 9.23
C SER A 57 -9.79 -6.29 8.73
N ILE A 58 -8.96 -5.63 9.56
CA ILE A 58 -8.20 -4.44 9.18
C ILE A 58 -7.24 -4.77 8.02
N GLY A 59 -6.57 -5.92 8.08
CA GLY A 59 -5.69 -6.38 7.01
C GLY A 59 -6.42 -6.56 5.68
N ASP A 60 -7.62 -7.14 5.70
CA ASP A 60 -8.46 -7.28 4.50
C ASP A 60 -8.86 -5.92 3.91
N GLU A 61 -9.26 -4.98 4.76
CA GLU A 61 -9.63 -3.63 4.33
C GLU A 61 -8.46 -2.88 3.67
N TRP A 62 -7.29 -2.91 4.31
CA TRP A 62 -6.10 -2.26 3.76
C TRP A 62 -5.63 -2.92 2.45
N VAL A 63 -5.69 -4.25 2.37
CA VAL A 63 -5.37 -4.98 1.14
C VAL A 63 -6.37 -4.65 0.03
N ALA A 64 -7.66 -4.54 0.33
CA ALA A 64 -8.66 -4.16 -0.67
C ALA A 64 -8.38 -2.77 -1.26
N LEU A 65 -8.03 -1.80 -0.42
CA LEU A 65 -7.62 -0.46 -0.87
C LEU A 65 -6.34 -0.49 -1.72
N LEU A 66 -5.35 -1.25 -1.27
CA LEU A 66 -4.12 -1.40 -2.03
C LEU A 66 -4.37 -2.06 -3.39
N LEU A 67 -5.24 -3.03 -3.50
CA LEU A 67 -5.60 -3.64 -4.79
C LEU A 67 -6.35 -2.68 -5.70
N GLU A 68 -7.25 -1.86 -5.16
CA GLU A 68 -7.99 -0.84 -5.90
C GLU A 68 -7.05 0.22 -6.49
N ARG A 69 -6.18 0.78 -5.65
CA ARG A 69 -5.29 1.89 -6.03
C ARG A 69 -4.01 1.41 -6.72
N LEU A 70 -3.56 0.22 -6.38
CA LEU A 70 -2.29 -0.34 -6.78
C LEU A 70 -2.47 -1.80 -7.28
N PRO A 71 -3.26 -2.05 -8.33
CA PRO A 71 -3.59 -3.41 -8.77
C PRO A 71 -2.34 -4.24 -9.14
N LEU A 72 -1.27 -3.60 -9.59
CA LEU A 72 -0.01 -4.28 -9.92
C LEU A 72 0.76 -4.76 -8.68
N SER A 73 0.41 -4.30 -7.47
CA SER A 73 1.03 -4.78 -6.23
C SER A 73 0.65 -6.22 -5.94
N GLN A 74 -0.50 -6.69 -6.49
CA GLN A 74 -1.08 -7.99 -6.17
C GLN A 74 -1.13 -8.21 -4.64
N ALA A 75 -1.52 -7.15 -3.92
CA ALA A 75 -1.57 -7.18 -2.46
C ALA A 75 -2.46 -8.32 -1.97
N MET A 76 -2.05 -8.98 -0.90
CA MET A 76 -2.80 -10.08 -0.32
C MET A 76 -2.60 -10.19 1.19
N VAL A 77 -3.62 -10.64 1.89
CA VAL A 77 -3.50 -11.00 3.30
C VAL A 77 -2.92 -12.40 3.42
N SER A 78 -1.87 -12.54 4.19
CA SER A 78 -1.31 -13.84 4.58
C SER A 78 -1.65 -14.13 6.03
N ARG A 79 -2.50 -15.14 6.28
CA ARG A 79 -3.05 -15.44 7.60
C ARG A 79 -2.23 -16.47 8.33
N ALA A 80 -1.54 -16.07 9.39
CA ALA A 80 -0.95 -17.00 10.35
C ALA A 80 -2.05 -17.59 11.25
N ARG A 81 -1.82 -18.78 11.79
CA ARG A 81 -2.79 -19.41 12.70
C ARG A 81 -2.89 -18.66 14.05
N ASP A 82 -1.78 -18.10 14.52
CA ASP A 82 -1.66 -17.41 15.80
C ASP A 82 -0.55 -16.34 15.75
N MET A 83 -0.48 -15.48 16.76
CA MET A 83 0.45 -14.37 16.82
C MET A 83 1.92 -14.82 17.03
N ARG A 84 2.16 -15.98 17.63
CA ARG A 84 3.53 -16.57 17.72
C ARG A 84 4.05 -16.95 16.33
N ARG A 85 3.18 -17.44 15.44
CA ARG A 85 3.56 -17.71 14.06
C ARG A 85 3.84 -16.43 13.30
N VAL A 86 3.11 -15.34 13.56
CA VAL A 86 3.42 -14.00 13.02
C VAL A 86 4.82 -13.60 13.45
N ALA A 87 5.14 -13.67 14.74
CA ALA A 87 6.47 -13.32 15.27
C ALA A 87 7.57 -14.17 14.62
N SER A 88 7.36 -15.47 14.47
CA SER A 88 8.31 -16.38 13.81
C SER A 88 8.60 -15.97 12.36
N LEU A 89 7.55 -15.64 11.58
CA LEU A 89 7.70 -15.25 10.18
C LEU A 89 8.39 -13.90 10.02
N LEU A 90 8.10 -12.95 10.91
CA LEU A 90 8.78 -11.67 10.96
C LEU A 90 10.26 -11.84 11.36
N LYS A 91 10.56 -12.63 12.42
CA LYS A 91 11.93 -12.85 12.87
C LYS A 91 12.81 -13.50 11.80
N THR A 92 12.27 -14.48 11.10
CA THR A 92 13.01 -15.23 10.07
C THR A 92 12.97 -14.57 8.70
N ASP A 93 12.48 -13.33 8.63
CA ASP A 93 12.42 -12.53 7.39
C ASP A 93 11.58 -13.16 6.26
N GLN A 94 10.64 -14.05 6.62
CA GLN A 94 9.72 -14.66 5.66
C GLN A 94 8.51 -13.76 5.36
N ALA A 95 8.25 -12.77 6.22
CA ALA A 95 7.28 -11.70 6.01
C ALA A 95 7.93 -10.36 6.34
N LYS A 96 7.54 -9.32 5.61
CA LYS A 96 8.07 -7.96 5.77
C LYS A 96 7.09 -7.01 6.44
N LEU A 97 5.78 -7.25 6.29
CA LEU A 97 4.69 -6.40 6.76
C LEU A 97 3.75 -7.23 7.61
N ALA A 98 3.23 -6.65 8.68
CA ALA A 98 2.19 -7.25 9.50
C ALA A 98 1.26 -6.21 10.11
N VAL A 99 -0.01 -6.60 10.33
CA VAL A 99 -0.96 -5.89 11.18
C VAL A 99 -0.90 -6.50 12.55
N LEU A 100 -0.65 -5.69 13.57
CA LEU A 100 -0.51 -6.11 14.96
C LEU A 100 -1.34 -5.21 15.86
N SER A 101 -1.95 -5.77 16.91
CA SER A 101 -2.48 -4.95 18.01
C SER A 101 -1.34 -4.19 18.70
N HIS A 102 -1.66 -3.07 19.35
CA HIS A 102 -0.65 -2.31 20.11
C HIS A 102 0.05 -3.16 21.18
N SER A 103 -0.70 -4.07 21.83
CA SER A 103 -0.16 -4.98 22.85
C SER A 103 0.82 -5.97 22.27
N ASP A 104 0.47 -6.63 21.14
CA ASP A 104 1.32 -7.63 20.50
C ASP A 104 2.58 -7.01 19.91
N ALA A 105 2.45 -5.83 19.26
CA ALA A 105 3.58 -5.09 18.71
C ALA A 105 4.59 -4.74 19.81
N LYS A 106 4.13 -4.22 20.95
CA LYS A 106 4.97 -3.91 22.11
C LYS A 106 5.63 -5.17 22.68
N ALA A 107 4.85 -6.25 22.83
CA ALA A 107 5.36 -7.51 23.37
C ALA A 107 6.41 -8.17 22.46
N MET A 108 6.24 -8.12 21.14
CA MET A 108 7.20 -8.65 20.17
C MET A 108 8.55 -7.91 20.20
N ILE A 109 8.53 -6.59 20.45
CA ILE A 109 9.77 -5.80 20.54
C ILE A 109 10.46 -6.00 21.86
N SER A 110 9.70 -6.00 22.97
CA SER A 110 10.27 -6.09 24.32
C SER A 110 10.64 -7.52 24.72
N GLY A 111 10.14 -8.54 24.00
CA GLY A 111 10.31 -9.94 24.41
C GLY A 111 9.40 -10.36 25.55
N GLY A 112 8.26 -9.72 25.69
CA GLY A 112 7.27 -10.05 26.71
C GLY A 112 6.15 -10.95 26.24
N ALA A 113 5.32 -11.43 27.19
CA ALA A 113 4.01 -12.06 26.95
C ALA A 113 3.97 -13.18 25.90
N GLY A 114 4.93 -14.12 25.96
CA GLY A 114 4.95 -15.30 25.06
C GLY A 114 5.72 -15.10 23.75
N PHE A 115 6.48 -14.00 23.64
CA PHE A 115 7.38 -13.73 22.52
C PHE A 115 8.87 -13.77 22.89
N GLU A 116 9.21 -14.32 24.06
CA GLU A 116 10.56 -14.39 24.61
C GLU A 116 11.55 -15.06 23.64
N ASP A 117 11.10 -16.12 22.96
CA ASP A 117 11.90 -16.87 21.98
C ASP A 117 12.09 -16.13 20.65
N TYR A 118 11.30 -15.10 20.38
CA TYR A 118 11.29 -14.38 19.11
C TYR A 118 11.93 -12.99 19.19
N SER A 119 12.02 -12.40 20.38
CA SER A 119 12.51 -11.06 20.60
C SER A 119 14.06 -10.98 20.61
N PRO A 120 14.64 -9.82 20.32
CA PRO A 120 13.97 -8.68 19.69
C PRO A 120 13.70 -8.92 18.19
N ILE A 121 12.57 -8.42 17.71
CA ILE A 121 12.27 -8.38 16.27
C ILE A 121 12.47 -6.93 15.82
N PRO A 122 13.36 -6.63 14.84
CA PRO A 122 13.60 -5.26 14.37
C PRO A 122 12.41 -4.81 13.50
N LEU A 123 11.43 -4.16 14.15
CA LEU A 123 10.23 -3.63 13.53
C LEU A 123 10.22 -2.10 13.56
N GLN A 124 9.65 -1.51 12.54
CA GLN A 124 9.37 -0.10 12.42
C GLN A 124 7.88 0.11 12.14
N ILE A 125 7.29 1.14 12.74
CA ILE A 125 5.88 1.45 12.53
C ILE A 125 5.71 2.23 11.22
N MET A 126 4.67 1.87 10.46
CA MET A 126 4.29 2.59 9.25
C MET A 126 3.01 3.40 9.46
N LEU A 127 1.96 2.74 9.97
CA LEU A 127 0.63 3.33 10.16
C LEU A 127 0.04 2.87 11.49
N ASP A 128 -0.83 3.69 12.04
CA ASP A 128 -1.61 3.42 13.25
C ASP A 128 -3.06 3.86 13.02
N ASN A 129 -4.04 3.00 13.33
CA ASN A 129 -5.46 3.33 13.29
C ASN A 129 -6.08 3.55 14.67
N GLY A 130 -5.25 3.57 15.73
CA GLY A 130 -5.68 3.75 17.11
C GLY A 130 -5.80 2.45 17.92
N THR A 131 -5.99 1.29 17.30
CA THR A 131 -6.03 -0.03 17.96
C THR A 131 -4.93 -0.97 17.45
N HIS A 132 -4.64 -0.88 16.17
CA HIS A 132 -3.67 -1.72 15.46
C HIS A 132 -2.67 -0.87 14.69
N VAL A 133 -1.52 -1.44 14.45
CA VAL A 133 -0.43 -0.83 13.67
C VAL A 133 -0.07 -1.70 12.47
N LEU A 134 0.22 -1.04 11.34
CA LEU A 134 0.98 -1.66 10.27
C LEU A 134 2.45 -1.49 10.59
N VAL A 135 3.12 -2.62 10.80
CA VAL A 135 4.57 -2.64 11.04
C VAL A 135 5.30 -3.21 9.85
N ALA A 136 6.52 -2.75 9.68
CA ALA A 136 7.46 -3.27 8.70
C ALA A 136 8.73 -3.78 9.38
N ARG A 137 9.36 -4.78 8.78
CA ARG A 137 10.76 -5.08 9.08
C ARG A 137 11.64 -3.90 8.66
N GLU A 138 12.70 -3.61 9.43
CA GLU A 138 13.63 -2.52 9.13
C GLU A 138 14.29 -2.64 7.73
N ASN A 139 14.37 -3.86 7.19
CA ASN A 139 14.91 -4.13 5.87
C ASN A 139 13.85 -4.10 4.75
N LEU A 140 12.63 -3.59 5.01
CA LEU A 140 11.69 -3.28 3.95
C LEU A 140 12.26 -2.11 3.12
N PRO A 141 12.32 -2.21 1.78
CA PRO A 141 12.82 -1.10 0.97
C PRO A 141 12.04 0.19 1.20
N LEU A 142 12.76 1.30 1.32
CA LEU A 142 12.22 2.62 1.62
C LEU A 142 11.07 3.03 0.69
N HIS A 143 11.23 2.81 -0.60
CA HIS A 143 10.21 3.13 -1.60
C HIS A 143 8.96 2.24 -1.51
N HIS A 144 9.08 0.98 -1.06
CA HIS A 144 7.92 0.12 -0.82
C HIS A 144 7.10 0.66 0.35
N ALA A 145 7.77 0.97 1.46
CA ALA A 145 7.11 1.56 2.62
C ALA A 145 6.44 2.90 2.27
N TYR A 146 7.13 3.75 1.50
CA TYR A 146 6.58 5.02 1.04
C TYR A 146 5.29 4.83 0.26
N VAL A 147 5.31 4.00 -0.78
CA VAL A 147 4.15 3.82 -1.66
C VAL A 147 2.97 3.21 -0.91
N VAL A 148 3.20 2.18 -0.10
CA VAL A 148 2.13 1.56 0.71
C VAL A 148 1.53 2.59 1.66
N THR A 149 2.37 3.35 2.36
CA THR A 149 1.90 4.36 3.32
C THR A 149 1.16 5.49 2.61
N ALA A 150 1.70 6.05 1.54
CA ALA A 150 1.06 7.13 0.78
C ALA A 150 -0.33 6.71 0.27
N THR A 151 -0.43 5.52 -0.31
CA THR A 151 -1.70 5.00 -0.83
C THR A 151 -2.75 4.83 0.26
N LEU A 152 -2.38 4.27 1.41
CA LEU A 152 -3.32 4.09 2.51
C LEU A 152 -3.69 5.43 3.18
N LEU A 153 -2.79 6.41 3.22
CA LEU A 153 -3.07 7.75 3.74
C LEU A 153 -4.01 8.57 2.84
N GLU A 154 -4.05 8.34 1.54
CA GLU A 154 -5.02 8.98 0.64
C GLU A 154 -6.47 8.68 1.07
N GLU A 155 -6.70 7.50 1.65
CA GLU A 155 -7.99 7.05 2.17
C GLU A 155 -8.07 7.12 3.72
N ALA A 156 -7.17 7.89 4.35
CA ALA A 156 -7.01 7.90 5.81
C ALA A 156 -8.24 8.32 6.61
N ARG A 157 -9.12 9.18 6.06
CA ARG A 157 -10.25 9.74 6.80
C ARG A 157 -11.25 8.70 7.30
N PRO A 158 -11.75 7.75 6.47
CA PRO A 158 -12.64 6.72 6.96
C PRO A 158 -11.93 5.70 7.86
N LEU A 159 -10.62 5.51 7.69
CA LEU A 159 -9.82 4.49 8.38
C LEU A 159 -9.11 4.99 9.65
N HIS A 160 -9.22 6.29 9.96
CA HIS A 160 -8.50 6.93 11.06
C HIS A 160 -6.97 6.67 11.06
N LEU A 161 -6.38 6.51 9.86
CA LEU A 161 -4.97 6.21 9.70
C LEU A 161 -4.09 7.44 9.93
N ARG A 162 -2.97 7.22 10.61
CA ARG A 162 -1.93 8.21 10.80
C ARG A 162 -0.54 7.56 10.83
N VAL A 163 0.48 8.32 10.52
CA VAL A 163 1.88 7.95 10.79
C VAL A 163 2.30 8.61 12.10
N PRO A 164 2.68 7.85 13.13
CA PRO A 164 3.12 8.42 14.42
C PRO A 164 4.58 8.92 14.31
N LEU A 165 4.76 10.15 13.80
CA LEU A 165 6.07 10.72 13.40
C LEU A 165 7.16 10.68 14.50
N ASP A 166 6.77 10.68 15.76
CA ASP A 166 7.68 10.60 16.90
C ASP A 166 8.01 9.15 17.31
N GLY A 167 7.49 8.19 16.56
CA GLY A 167 7.52 6.78 16.94
C GLY A 167 6.42 6.42 17.94
N GLN A 168 6.20 5.15 18.15
CA GLN A 168 5.19 4.63 19.08
C GLN A 168 5.52 3.20 19.52
N LEU A 169 5.06 2.80 20.71
CA LEU A 169 5.17 1.43 21.22
C LEU A 169 6.63 0.93 21.34
N GLY A 170 7.62 1.84 21.43
CA GLY A 170 9.05 1.50 21.44
C GLY A 170 9.64 1.27 20.04
N MET A 171 8.87 1.55 18.98
CA MET A 171 9.32 1.48 17.59
C MET A 171 9.64 2.87 17.02
N SER A 172 10.67 2.95 16.18
CA SER A 172 10.86 4.08 15.28
C SER A 172 9.90 4.00 14.09
N VAL A 173 9.65 5.15 13.47
CA VAL A 173 8.89 5.20 12.22
C VAL A 173 9.78 4.75 11.07
N HIS A 174 9.21 3.95 10.16
CA HIS A 174 9.91 3.57 8.93
C HIS A 174 10.21 4.83 8.08
N PRO A 175 11.45 5.02 7.60
CA PRO A 175 11.80 6.25 6.87
C PRO A 175 10.89 6.53 5.67
N GLY A 176 10.53 5.51 4.88
CA GLY A 176 9.61 5.67 3.76
C GLY A 176 8.19 6.09 4.19
N ALA A 177 7.71 5.59 5.33
CA ALA A 177 6.42 6.00 5.87
C ALA A 177 6.45 7.45 6.37
N ARG A 178 7.55 7.87 7.00
CA ARG A 178 7.78 9.26 7.41
C ARG A 178 7.74 10.21 6.21
N SER A 179 8.51 9.91 5.17
CA SER A 179 8.55 10.73 3.95
C SER A 179 7.18 10.82 3.27
N ALA A 180 6.41 9.71 3.23
CA ALA A 180 5.05 9.71 2.71
C ALA A 180 4.13 10.63 3.51
N ALA A 181 4.20 10.59 4.84
CA ALA A 181 3.37 11.43 5.71
C ALA A 181 3.71 12.93 5.61
N LEU A 182 4.97 13.25 5.32
CA LEU A 182 5.45 14.62 5.15
C LEU A 182 5.26 15.14 3.72
N GLY A 183 4.79 14.30 2.78
CA GLY A 183 4.66 14.66 1.36
C GLY A 183 6.01 14.90 0.67
N GLU A 184 7.09 14.33 1.21
CA GLU A 184 8.43 14.46 0.64
C GLU A 184 8.54 13.60 -0.62
N ALA A 185 9.08 14.15 -1.70
CA ALA A 185 9.37 13.37 -2.90
C ALA A 185 10.55 12.44 -2.64
N LEU A 186 10.38 11.14 -2.90
CA LEU A 186 11.50 10.22 -2.90
C LEU A 186 12.24 10.27 -4.23
N GLU A 187 13.56 10.42 -4.17
CA GLU A 187 14.41 10.14 -5.31
C GLU A 187 14.31 8.63 -5.65
N MET A 188 13.82 8.34 -6.84
CA MET A 188 13.63 6.98 -7.30
C MET A 188 14.97 6.40 -7.74
N PRO A 189 15.35 5.19 -7.30
CA PRO A 189 16.50 4.53 -7.89
C PRO A 189 16.30 4.44 -9.40
N SER A 190 17.30 4.90 -10.15
CA SER A 190 17.28 4.80 -11.61
C SER A 190 17.15 3.33 -12.03
N ALA A 191 16.39 3.07 -13.09
CA ALA A 191 16.13 1.71 -13.59
C ALA A 191 17.41 0.97 -14.07
N GLU A 192 18.57 1.63 -14.03
CA GLU A 192 19.89 1.07 -14.43
C GLU A 192 20.61 0.33 -13.29
N ALA A 193 20.09 0.36 -12.06
CA ALA A 193 20.74 -0.26 -10.89
C ALA A 193 20.10 -1.61 -10.45
N ALA A 194 19.25 -2.22 -11.28
CA ALA A 194 18.55 -3.46 -10.95
C ALA A 194 18.99 -4.63 -11.83
#